data_131d2aef604c7bfe5e17294adb1aa285
#
_entry.id   131d2aef604c7bfe5e17294adb1aa285
#
_cell.length_a   1.000
_cell.length_b   1.000
_cell.length_c   1.000
_cell.angle_alpha   90.00
_cell.angle_beta   90.00
_cell.angle_gamma   90.00
#
_symmetry.space_group_name_H-M   'P 1'
#
loop_
_entity.id
_entity.type
_entity.pdbx_description
1 polymer ?
#
loop_
_entity_poly.entity_id
_entity_poly.type
_entity_poly.pdbx_seq_one_letter_code
_entity_poly.pdbx_strand_id
1 'polypeptide(L)'
;MANKTVLFNKHLESDAKMVDFHGWDMPLNYGSQIEEHHAVRQDAGMFDVSHMTVVDVTGTDACVFLRKLLANDVAKLKVPGKALYGGMLDHNAGVIDDLITYYLTDTHYRIVVNSATREKDLAWIALEVKGFDVVISERPELAMIAVQGPNAKAKAASVFNADQNAAVEGMKPFFGVQADSLFIATTGYTGETGYEIIVPEAEAEALWQALLEAGVKPCGLGARDTLRLEAGMNLYGLDMDETVNPLAANMGWTIAWEPEDRNFNGREALAAIKAAGTEKMVGLIMEAKGVIRPGMSIFFTDSDGNEQQGTITSGTFSPTLGYSIAMARVPRSIGDTAEVEMRKKRVAVKVIKPSFVRNGKQAF
;
A
#
# COMPACT_ATOMS: atom_id res chain seq x y z
N MET A 1 -23.39 4.66 -11.64
CA MET A 1 -23.16 3.21 -11.56
C MET A 1 -21.71 3.05 -11.07
N ALA A 2 -21.44 2.12 -10.19
CA ALA A 2 -20.07 1.84 -9.77
C ALA A 2 -19.23 1.33 -10.96
N ASN A 3 -17.95 1.64 -10.96
CA ASN A 3 -17.01 1.10 -11.95
C ASN A 3 -16.81 -0.40 -11.72
N LYS A 4 -16.43 -1.11 -12.76
CA LYS A 4 -16.18 -2.56 -12.71
C LYS A 4 -14.81 -2.84 -13.30
N THR A 5 -14.05 -3.71 -12.65
CA THR A 5 -12.83 -4.24 -13.24
C THR A 5 -13.16 -5.23 -14.36
N VAL A 6 -12.20 -5.55 -15.19
CA VAL A 6 -12.33 -6.60 -16.22
C VAL A 6 -12.66 -7.96 -15.59
N LEU A 7 -12.27 -8.21 -14.32
CA LEU A 7 -12.50 -9.47 -13.60
C LEU A 7 -13.85 -9.53 -12.87
N PHE A 8 -14.70 -8.51 -12.98
CA PHE A 8 -15.97 -8.43 -12.25
C PHE A 8 -16.84 -9.70 -12.42
N ASN A 9 -16.98 -10.20 -13.65
CA ASN A 9 -17.77 -11.42 -13.92
C ASN A 9 -17.11 -12.65 -13.28
N LYS A 10 -15.78 -12.75 -13.25
CA LYS A 10 -15.05 -13.85 -12.58
C LYS A 10 -15.30 -13.86 -11.07
N HIS A 11 -15.48 -12.68 -10.47
CA HIS A 11 -15.86 -12.58 -9.06
C HIS A 11 -17.27 -13.14 -8.83
N LEU A 12 -18.23 -12.77 -9.68
CA LEU A 12 -19.60 -13.30 -9.59
C LEU A 12 -19.66 -14.82 -9.82
N GLU A 13 -18.91 -15.34 -10.80
CA GLU A 13 -18.79 -16.79 -11.07
C GLU A 13 -18.22 -17.56 -9.88
N SER A 14 -17.44 -16.90 -9.02
CA SER A 14 -16.84 -17.44 -7.81
C SER A 14 -17.65 -17.13 -6.54
N ASP A 15 -18.93 -16.76 -6.66
CA ASP A 15 -19.84 -16.42 -5.56
C ASP A 15 -19.29 -15.34 -4.61
N ALA A 16 -18.50 -14.37 -5.13
CA ALA A 16 -17.95 -13.30 -4.33
C ALA A 16 -19.05 -12.38 -3.79
N LYS A 17 -18.94 -11.99 -2.53
CA LYS A 17 -19.73 -10.91 -1.95
C LYS A 17 -19.17 -9.58 -2.42
N MET A 18 -19.87 -8.91 -3.32
CA MET A 18 -19.46 -7.62 -3.87
C MET A 18 -19.86 -6.45 -2.95
N VAL A 19 -19.03 -5.40 -2.92
CA VAL A 19 -19.27 -4.15 -2.19
C VAL A 19 -18.76 -2.96 -3.01
N ASP A 20 -19.34 -1.78 -2.75
CA ASP A 20 -18.74 -0.52 -3.22
C ASP A 20 -17.44 -0.24 -2.46
N PHE A 21 -16.38 -0.03 -3.21
CA PHE A 21 -15.08 0.39 -2.72
C PHE A 21 -14.61 1.62 -3.48
N HIS A 22 -14.89 2.80 -2.94
CA HIS A 22 -14.55 4.09 -3.56
C HIS A 22 -15.06 4.22 -5.01
N GLY A 23 -16.29 3.80 -5.24
CA GLY A 23 -16.95 3.86 -6.56
C GLY A 23 -16.62 2.69 -7.48
N TRP A 24 -15.98 1.63 -6.99
CA TRP A 24 -15.74 0.37 -7.69
C TRP A 24 -16.52 -0.78 -7.06
N ASP A 25 -17.15 -1.62 -7.86
CA ASP A 25 -17.72 -2.90 -7.42
C ASP A 25 -16.59 -3.91 -7.23
N MET A 26 -16.22 -4.20 -5.97
CA MET A 26 -15.08 -5.05 -5.62
C MET A 26 -15.50 -6.22 -4.73
N PRO A 27 -14.81 -7.38 -4.81
CA PRO A 27 -15.09 -8.51 -3.93
C PRO A 27 -14.64 -8.22 -2.49
N LEU A 28 -15.58 -8.25 -1.54
CA LEU A 28 -15.28 -8.18 -0.12
C LEU A 28 -14.65 -9.49 0.38
N ASN A 29 -15.23 -10.62 -0.01
CA ASN A 29 -14.74 -11.97 0.26
C ASN A 29 -15.41 -12.98 -0.71
N TYR A 30 -14.86 -14.20 -0.74
CA TYR A 30 -15.35 -15.38 -1.46
C TYR A 30 -15.84 -16.46 -0.46
N GLY A 31 -16.56 -16.04 0.59
CA GLY A 31 -17.10 -16.86 1.64
C GLY A 31 -16.56 -16.51 3.02
N SER A 32 -15.27 -16.59 3.25
CA SER A 32 -14.67 -16.31 4.55
C SER A 32 -13.37 -15.50 4.44
N GLN A 33 -13.42 -14.22 4.82
CA GLN A 33 -12.22 -13.37 4.86
C GLN A 33 -11.11 -13.92 5.78
N ILE A 34 -11.46 -14.71 6.81
CA ILE A 34 -10.47 -15.32 7.72
C ILE A 34 -9.74 -16.47 7.02
N GLU A 35 -10.47 -17.33 6.29
CA GLU A 35 -9.86 -18.43 5.53
C GLU A 35 -9.00 -17.89 4.37
N GLU A 36 -9.45 -16.83 3.72
CA GLU A 36 -8.70 -16.13 2.67
C GLU A 36 -7.41 -15.53 3.24
N HIS A 37 -7.49 -14.87 4.40
CA HIS A 37 -6.33 -14.38 5.12
C HIS A 37 -5.32 -15.50 5.41
N HIS A 38 -5.78 -16.62 5.95
CA HIS A 38 -4.91 -17.76 6.25
C HIS A 38 -4.36 -18.41 4.98
N ALA A 39 -5.11 -18.45 3.87
CA ALA A 39 -4.60 -18.93 2.59
C ALA A 39 -3.39 -18.11 2.12
N VAL A 40 -3.43 -16.78 2.25
CA VAL A 40 -2.28 -15.92 1.94
C VAL A 40 -1.11 -16.17 2.89
N ARG A 41 -1.35 -16.33 4.19
CA ARG A 41 -0.27 -16.56 5.18
C ARG A 41 0.39 -17.93 5.07
N GLN A 42 -0.36 -18.96 4.65
CA GLN A 42 0.08 -20.36 4.70
C GLN A 42 0.40 -20.95 3.33
N ASP A 43 -0.15 -20.38 2.25
CA ASP A 43 -0.02 -20.91 0.91
C ASP A 43 0.10 -19.78 -0.13
N ALA A 44 -0.96 -19.48 -0.88
CA ALA A 44 -1.03 -18.42 -1.86
C ALA A 44 -2.48 -17.93 -2.05
N GLY A 45 -2.65 -16.62 -2.02
CA GLY A 45 -3.89 -15.94 -2.39
C GLY A 45 -3.66 -14.92 -3.50
N MET A 46 -4.71 -14.66 -4.28
CA MET A 46 -4.69 -13.61 -5.30
C MET A 46 -5.81 -12.60 -5.08
N PHE A 47 -5.51 -11.37 -5.46
CA PHE A 47 -6.41 -10.23 -5.34
C PHE A 47 -6.54 -9.56 -6.70
N ASP A 48 -7.75 -9.24 -7.10
CA ASP A 48 -7.98 -8.25 -8.13
C ASP A 48 -7.65 -6.87 -7.57
N VAL A 49 -6.66 -6.21 -8.14
CA VAL A 49 -6.25 -4.85 -7.81
C VAL A 49 -6.26 -3.94 -9.05
N SER A 50 -7.06 -4.34 -10.07
CA SER A 50 -7.21 -3.61 -11.34
C SER A 50 -7.91 -2.26 -11.19
N HIS A 51 -8.49 -1.96 -10.03
CA HIS A 51 -8.99 -0.63 -9.71
C HIS A 51 -7.86 0.40 -9.48
N MET A 52 -6.63 -0.03 -9.20
CA MET A 52 -5.47 0.86 -9.09
C MET A 52 -5.09 1.44 -10.45
N THR A 53 -4.50 2.63 -10.45
CA THR A 53 -4.17 3.35 -11.67
C THR A 53 -2.70 3.22 -12.00
N VAL A 54 -2.42 2.72 -13.20
CA VAL A 54 -1.08 2.64 -13.77
C VAL A 54 -0.84 3.87 -14.65
N VAL A 55 0.29 4.56 -14.44
CA VAL A 55 0.67 5.74 -15.19
C VAL A 55 2.12 5.63 -15.66
N ASP A 56 2.35 5.76 -16.96
CA ASP A 56 3.69 5.86 -17.52
C ASP A 56 4.10 7.34 -17.61
N VAL A 57 5.31 7.63 -17.15
CA VAL A 57 5.95 8.95 -17.14
C VAL A 57 7.15 8.88 -18.08
N THR A 58 7.06 9.50 -19.25
CA THR A 58 8.10 9.40 -20.28
C THR A 58 8.58 10.79 -20.71
N GLY A 59 9.85 10.91 -21.06
CA GLY A 59 10.45 12.17 -21.55
C GLY A 59 11.85 12.38 -21.01
N THR A 60 12.56 13.34 -21.60
CA THR A 60 13.94 13.64 -21.21
C THR A 60 14.05 14.20 -19.79
N ASP A 61 12.98 14.84 -19.32
CA ASP A 61 12.89 15.42 -17.98
C ASP A 61 12.18 14.53 -16.97
N ALA A 62 11.85 13.26 -17.30
CA ALA A 62 11.06 12.38 -16.42
C ALA A 62 11.67 12.22 -15.02
N CYS A 63 12.98 12.02 -14.94
CA CYS A 63 13.69 11.94 -13.65
C CYS A 63 13.61 13.25 -12.86
N VAL A 64 13.87 14.38 -13.51
CA VAL A 64 13.87 15.71 -12.85
C VAL A 64 12.48 16.07 -12.36
N PHE A 65 11.47 15.81 -13.19
CA PHE A 65 10.06 16.00 -12.83
C PHE A 65 9.66 15.17 -11.62
N LEU A 66 9.93 13.85 -11.63
CA LEU A 66 9.58 12.96 -10.51
C LEU A 66 10.36 13.30 -9.23
N ARG A 67 11.57 13.81 -9.34
CA ARG A 67 12.34 14.33 -8.20
C ARG A 67 11.71 15.56 -7.56
N LYS A 68 10.99 16.37 -8.35
CA LYS A 68 10.19 17.51 -7.84
C LYS A 68 8.85 17.03 -7.28
N LEU A 69 8.17 16.11 -7.97
CA LEU A 69 6.83 15.66 -7.62
C LEU A 69 6.79 14.84 -6.32
N LEU A 70 7.78 13.97 -6.12
CA LEU A 70 7.79 12.96 -5.05
C LEU A 70 8.73 13.34 -3.90
N ALA A 71 8.32 13.05 -2.67
CA ALA A 71 9.14 13.26 -1.49
C ALA A 71 10.36 12.31 -1.40
N ASN A 72 10.26 11.10 -1.97
CA ASN A 72 11.40 10.22 -2.14
C ASN A 72 12.18 10.58 -3.42
N ASP A 73 13.47 10.27 -3.48
CA ASP A 73 14.30 10.64 -4.64
C ASP A 73 14.45 9.47 -5.63
N VAL A 74 13.78 9.56 -6.76
CA VAL A 74 13.85 8.57 -7.84
C VAL A 74 15.25 8.49 -8.49
N ALA A 75 16.11 9.49 -8.30
CA ALA A 75 17.50 9.42 -8.75
C ALA A 75 18.33 8.33 -8.04
N LYS A 76 17.83 7.74 -6.96
CA LYS A 76 18.39 6.54 -6.31
C LYS A 76 18.20 5.26 -7.14
N LEU A 77 17.25 5.28 -8.07
CA LEU A 77 16.95 4.15 -8.95
C LEU A 77 17.96 4.12 -10.10
N LYS A 78 18.87 3.14 -10.10
CA LYS A 78 19.96 3.01 -11.08
C LYS A 78 19.93 1.70 -11.86
N VAL A 79 19.02 0.81 -11.50
CA VAL A 79 18.90 -0.52 -12.11
C VAL A 79 17.50 -0.65 -12.70
N PRO A 80 17.36 -0.95 -14.01
CA PRO A 80 16.06 -1.20 -14.60
C PRO A 80 15.20 -2.18 -13.78
N GLY A 81 13.92 -1.84 -13.62
CA GLY A 81 12.98 -2.59 -12.82
C GLY A 81 12.97 -2.24 -11.33
N LYS A 82 14.00 -1.60 -10.77
CA LYS A 82 14.00 -1.25 -9.35
C LYS A 82 12.86 -0.30 -9.02
N ALA A 83 12.14 -0.61 -7.93
CA ALA A 83 11.00 0.15 -7.46
C ALA A 83 11.33 0.99 -6.21
N LEU A 84 10.54 2.03 -6.00
CA LEU A 84 10.63 2.95 -4.87
C LEU A 84 9.22 3.28 -4.37
N TYR A 85 8.97 3.07 -3.09
CA TYR A 85 7.77 3.56 -2.42
C TYR A 85 7.99 4.98 -1.91
N GLY A 86 7.00 5.85 -2.04
CA GLY A 86 7.06 7.21 -1.55
C GLY A 86 5.73 7.93 -1.58
N GLY A 87 5.69 9.10 -0.96
CA GLY A 87 4.54 9.99 -0.96
C GLY A 87 4.65 11.07 -2.03
N MET A 88 3.51 11.39 -2.62
CA MET A 88 3.26 12.60 -3.39
C MET A 88 2.60 13.61 -2.43
N LEU A 89 3.22 14.77 -2.26
CA LEU A 89 2.81 15.77 -1.28
C LEU A 89 2.26 17.02 -1.97
N ASP A 90 1.35 17.72 -1.29
CA ASP A 90 1.00 19.08 -1.62
C ASP A 90 2.07 20.07 -1.13
N HIS A 91 1.92 21.35 -1.44
CA HIS A 91 2.87 22.39 -1.04
C HIS A 91 2.90 22.67 0.48
N ASN A 92 1.88 22.23 1.22
CA ASN A 92 1.80 22.33 2.68
C ASN A 92 2.28 21.06 3.39
N ALA A 93 2.84 20.08 2.62
CA ALA A 93 3.31 18.80 3.08
C ALA A 93 2.21 17.80 3.50
N GLY A 94 0.95 18.01 3.10
CA GLY A 94 -0.11 17.02 3.20
C GLY A 94 0.13 15.88 2.18
N VAL A 95 -0.24 14.66 2.54
CA VAL A 95 -0.08 13.49 1.66
C VAL A 95 -1.22 13.45 0.66
N ILE A 96 -0.94 13.75 -0.61
CA ILE A 96 -1.92 13.62 -1.70
C ILE A 96 -2.19 12.14 -1.98
N ASP A 97 -1.12 11.35 -2.10
CA ASP A 97 -1.18 9.89 -2.24
C ASP A 97 0.15 9.24 -1.85
N ASP A 98 0.11 7.92 -1.61
CA ASP A 98 1.27 7.05 -1.51
C ASP A 98 1.30 6.11 -2.71
N LEU A 99 2.47 5.94 -3.30
CA LEU A 99 2.60 5.25 -4.58
C LEU A 99 3.91 4.49 -4.73
N ILE A 100 3.95 3.60 -5.70
CA ILE A 100 5.16 2.90 -6.11
C ILE A 100 5.61 3.44 -7.47
N THR A 101 6.92 3.74 -7.58
CA THR A 101 7.58 4.16 -8.82
C THR A 101 8.55 3.09 -9.26
N TYR A 102 8.42 2.60 -10.49
CA TYR A 102 9.37 1.68 -11.14
C TYR A 102 10.23 2.46 -12.12
N TYR A 103 11.53 2.25 -12.05
CA TYR A 103 12.48 2.76 -13.03
C TYR A 103 12.63 1.77 -14.17
N LEU A 104 12.24 2.16 -15.38
CA LEU A 104 12.35 1.31 -16.57
C LEU A 104 13.57 1.70 -17.40
N THR A 105 13.70 2.99 -17.68
CA THR A 105 14.88 3.61 -18.33
C THR A 105 15.09 5.02 -17.79
N ASP A 106 16.15 5.70 -18.20
CA ASP A 106 16.41 7.10 -17.79
C ASP A 106 15.28 8.06 -18.19
N THR A 107 14.52 7.72 -19.23
CA THR A 107 13.42 8.53 -19.77
C THR A 107 12.05 7.87 -19.63
N HIS A 108 11.94 6.77 -18.88
CA HIS A 108 10.68 6.06 -18.71
C HIS A 108 10.55 5.49 -17.30
N TYR A 109 9.56 5.96 -16.56
CA TYR A 109 9.14 5.46 -15.26
C TYR A 109 7.68 5.02 -15.33
N ARG A 110 7.33 4.04 -14.52
CA ARG A 110 5.94 3.63 -14.29
C ARG A 110 5.59 3.91 -12.84
N ILE A 111 4.46 4.57 -12.60
CA ILE A 111 3.92 4.77 -11.25
C ILE A 111 2.59 4.03 -11.12
N VAL A 112 2.31 3.52 -9.92
CA VAL A 112 1.04 2.90 -9.58
C VAL A 112 0.48 3.66 -8.38
N VAL A 113 -0.69 4.27 -8.55
CA VAL A 113 -1.36 5.12 -7.56
C VAL A 113 -2.68 4.48 -7.10
N ASN A 114 -3.19 4.92 -5.94
CA ASN A 114 -4.42 4.40 -5.38
C ASN A 114 -5.64 4.79 -6.23
N SER A 115 -6.67 3.95 -6.24
CA SER A 115 -7.89 4.20 -7.03
C SER A 115 -8.75 5.33 -6.47
N ALA A 116 -8.81 5.45 -5.14
CA ALA A 116 -9.61 6.49 -4.48
C ALA A 116 -9.08 7.91 -4.76
N THR A 117 -7.81 8.03 -5.08
CA THR A 117 -7.10 9.29 -5.33
C THR A 117 -6.89 9.60 -6.81
N ARG A 118 -7.25 8.66 -7.72
CA ARG A 118 -6.95 8.72 -9.15
C ARG A 118 -7.16 10.10 -9.79
N GLU A 119 -8.36 10.67 -9.65
CA GLU A 119 -8.66 11.96 -10.29
C GLU A 119 -7.82 13.10 -9.72
N LYS A 120 -7.64 13.11 -8.41
CA LYS A 120 -6.81 14.08 -7.69
C LYS A 120 -5.34 13.94 -8.07
N ASP A 121 -4.83 12.71 -8.15
CA ASP A 121 -3.44 12.43 -8.49
C ASP A 121 -3.14 12.87 -9.91
N LEU A 122 -3.98 12.49 -10.88
CA LEU A 122 -3.81 12.89 -12.27
C LEU A 122 -3.90 14.40 -12.46
N ALA A 123 -4.82 15.08 -11.72
CA ALA A 123 -4.93 16.53 -11.75
C ALA A 123 -3.68 17.21 -11.17
N TRP A 124 -3.15 16.70 -10.06
CA TRP A 124 -1.92 17.22 -9.45
C TRP A 124 -0.71 17.02 -10.36
N ILE A 125 -0.53 15.81 -10.90
CA ILE A 125 0.52 15.50 -11.87
C ILE A 125 0.44 16.43 -13.09
N ALA A 126 -0.77 16.63 -13.65
CA ALA A 126 -0.98 17.52 -14.80
C ALA A 126 -0.70 19.00 -14.48
N LEU A 127 -0.87 19.42 -13.23
CA LEU A 127 -0.50 20.76 -12.78
C LEU A 127 1.02 20.91 -12.70
N GLU A 128 1.69 19.95 -12.05
CA GLU A 128 3.10 20.03 -11.70
C GLU A 128 4.05 19.70 -12.86
N VAL A 129 3.58 19.00 -13.90
CA VAL A 129 4.40 18.65 -15.09
C VAL A 129 4.68 19.82 -16.02
N LYS A 130 3.98 20.95 -15.84
CA LYS A 130 4.12 22.11 -16.71
C LYS A 130 5.56 22.64 -16.73
N GLY A 131 6.13 22.78 -17.92
CA GLY A 131 7.48 23.26 -18.11
C GLY A 131 8.55 22.16 -18.16
N PHE A 132 8.16 20.88 -18.09
CA PHE A 132 9.04 19.73 -18.28
C PHE A 132 8.76 19.06 -19.63
N ASP A 133 9.80 18.52 -20.24
CA ASP A 133 9.68 17.66 -21.43
C ASP A 133 9.29 16.24 -20.97
N VAL A 134 8.03 16.11 -20.59
CA VAL A 134 7.45 14.88 -20.03
C VAL A 134 6.05 14.64 -20.58
N VAL A 135 5.78 13.41 -20.95
CA VAL A 135 4.44 12.91 -21.30
C VAL A 135 3.94 12.02 -20.19
N ILE A 136 2.74 12.31 -19.69
CA ILE A 136 2.03 11.51 -18.70
C ILE A 136 0.97 10.69 -19.42
N SER A 137 1.05 9.39 -19.31
CA SER A 137 0.15 8.46 -20.00
C SER A 137 -0.50 7.52 -18.97
N GLU A 138 -1.77 7.78 -18.64
CA GLU A 138 -2.56 6.78 -17.92
C GLU A 138 -2.77 5.54 -18.81
N ARG A 139 -2.75 4.37 -18.19
CA ARG A 139 -2.81 3.08 -18.88
C ARG A 139 -4.08 2.30 -18.47
N PRO A 140 -5.28 2.80 -18.87
CA PRO A 140 -6.55 2.18 -18.47
C PRO A 140 -6.78 0.79 -19.09
N GLU A 141 -6.03 0.44 -20.15
CA GLU A 141 -6.07 -0.87 -20.80
C GLU A 141 -5.30 -1.96 -20.05
N LEU A 142 -4.73 -1.63 -18.89
CA LEU A 142 -4.00 -2.56 -18.05
C LEU A 142 -4.81 -2.92 -16.80
N ALA A 143 -4.91 -4.21 -16.54
CA ALA A 143 -5.40 -4.78 -15.30
C ALA A 143 -4.22 -5.14 -14.38
N MET A 144 -4.49 -5.40 -13.10
CA MET A 144 -3.46 -5.81 -12.15
C MET A 144 -3.97 -6.90 -11.21
N ILE A 145 -3.21 -7.99 -11.09
CA ILE A 145 -3.48 -9.12 -10.19
C ILE A 145 -2.32 -9.27 -9.22
N ALA A 146 -2.61 -9.22 -7.92
CA ALA A 146 -1.61 -9.50 -6.89
C ALA A 146 -1.70 -10.97 -6.47
N VAL A 147 -0.57 -11.68 -6.46
CA VAL A 147 -0.46 -13.08 -6.01
C VAL A 147 0.53 -13.13 -4.86
N GLN A 148 0.06 -13.41 -3.65
CA GLN A 148 0.81 -13.23 -2.42
C GLN A 148 0.78 -14.48 -1.54
N GLY A 149 1.89 -14.78 -0.85
CA GLY A 149 2.01 -15.89 0.09
C GLY A 149 3.31 -16.69 -0.09
N PRO A 150 3.64 -17.59 0.84
CA PRO A 150 4.89 -18.36 0.80
C PRO A 150 5.04 -19.21 -0.46
N ASN A 151 3.95 -19.72 -1.05
CA ASN A 151 3.94 -20.51 -2.26
C ASN A 151 3.53 -19.71 -3.52
N ALA A 152 3.26 -18.39 -3.39
CA ALA A 152 2.76 -17.55 -4.47
C ALA A 152 3.66 -17.59 -5.72
N LYS A 153 4.97 -17.44 -5.51
CA LYS A 153 5.94 -17.43 -6.62
C LYS A 153 6.02 -18.78 -7.33
N ALA A 154 5.99 -19.90 -6.59
CA ALA A 154 6.02 -21.24 -7.17
C ALA A 154 4.76 -21.53 -7.99
N LYS A 155 3.58 -21.14 -7.48
CA LYS A 155 2.31 -21.31 -8.20
C LYS A 155 2.24 -20.42 -9.44
N ALA A 156 2.66 -19.14 -9.34
CA ALA A 156 2.74 -18.27 -10.50
C ALA A 156 3.72 -18.81 -11.56
N ALA A 157 4.85 -19.37 -11.15
CA ALA A 157 5.82 -19.99 -12.07
C ALA A 157 5.24 -21.15 -12.87
N SER A 158 4.26 -21.89 -12.34
CA SER A 158 3.57 -22.97 -13.08
C SER A 158 2.60 -22.45 -14.15
N VAL A 159 2.24 -21.17 -14.09
CA VAL A 159 1.37 -20.48 -15.05
C VAL A 159 2.17 -19.71 -16.09
N PHE A 160 3.33 -19.18 -15.69
CA PHE A 160 4.21 -18.42 -16.58
C PHE A 160 4.85 -19.30 -17.65
N ASN A 161 5.06 -18.74 -18.84
CA ASN A 161 5.84 -19.39 -19.87
C ASN A 161 7.35 -19.37 -19.54
N ALA A 162 8.19 -19.97 -20.40
CA ALA A 162 9.62 -20.10 -20.16
C ALA A 162 10.34 -18.74 -20.07
N ASP A 163 9.98 -17.78 -20.93
CA ASP A 163 10.62 -16.46 -20.98
C ASP A 163 10.21 -15.62 -19.76
N GLN A 164 8.93 -15.68 -19.34
CA GLN A 164 8.44 -15.04 -18.14
C GLN A 164 9.12 -15.59 -16.88
N ASN A 165 9.26 -16.92 -16.79
CA ASN A 165 9.96 -17.57 -15.68
C ASN A 165 11.44 -17.16 -15.62
N ALA A 166 12.13 -17.13 -16.76
CA ALA A 166 13.51 -16.68 -16.85
C ALA A 166 13.66 -15.20 -16.44
N ALA A 167 12.70 -14.35 -16.81
CA ALA A 167 12.72 -12.93 -16.47
C ALA A 167 12.59 -12.67 -14.96
N VAL A 168 11.83 -13.48 -14.23
CA VAL A 168 11.61 -13.31 -12.77
C VAL A 168 12.60 -14.10 -11.92
N GLU A 169 13.45 -14.94 -12.52
CA GLU A 169 14.43 -15.74 -11.79
C GLU A 169 15.39 -14.85 -11.00
N GLY A 170 15.53 -15.14 -9.70
CA GLY A 170 16.42 -14.38 -8.80
C GLY A 170 16.02 -12.92 -8.57
N MET A 171 14.85 -12.48 -9.01
CA MET A 171 14.39 -11.10 -8.84
C MET A 171 14.26 -10.74 -7.36
N LYS A 172 14.94 -9.65 -6.97
CA LYS A 172 14.96 -9.13 -5.59
C LYS A 172 13.63 -8.48 -5.23
N PRO A 173 13.30 -8.33 -3.93
CA PRO A 173 12.16 -7.51 -3.50
C PRO A 173 12.24 -6.07 -4.03
N PHE A 174 11.08 -5.47 -4.34
CA PHE A 174 10.97 -4.13 -4.92
C PHE A 174 11.66 -4.02 -6.29
N PHE A 175 11.40 -4.99 -7.14
CA PHE A 175 11.76 -4.97 -8.57
C PHE A 175 10.57 -5.38 -9.41
N GLY A 176 10.51 -4.88 -10.64
CA GLY A 176 9.58 -5.30 -11.67
C GLY A 176 10.30 -5.52 -13.00
N VAL A 177 9.80 -6.39 -13.83
CA VAL A 177 10.35 -6.69 -15.15
C VAL A 177 9.23 -6.82 -16.17
N GLN A 178 9.44 -6.28 -17.36
CA GLN A 178 8.59 -6.56 -18.52
C GLN A 178 8.97 -7.92 -19.09
N ALA A 179 8.02 -8.84 -19.15
CA ALA A 179 8.18 -10.17 -19.71
C ALA A 179 7.00 -10.45 -20.63
N ASP A 180 7.22 -10.40 -21.94
CA ASP A 180 6.18 -10.41 -22.98
C ASP A 180 5.14 -9.30 -22.72
N SER A 181 3.85 -9.66 -22.64
CA SER A 181 2.76 -8.73 -22.35
C SER A 181 2.66 -8.36 -20.87
N LEU A 182 3.30 -9.11 -19.95
CA LEU A 182 3.19 -8.93 -18.51
C LEU A 182 4.29 -8.02 -17.97
N PHE A 183 3.94 -7.12 -17.05
CA PHE A 183 4.90 -6.50 -16.15
C PHE A 183 4.76 -7.13 -14.77
N ILE A 184 5.78 -7.88 -14.35
CA ILE A 184 5.76 -8.69 -13.14
C ILE A 184 6.64 -8.04 -12.08
N ALA A 185 6.07 -7.65 -10.95
CA ALA A 185 6.78 -6.96 -9.86
C ALA A 185 6.75 -7.77 -8.57
N THR A 186 7.84 -7.71 -7.79
CA THR A 186 7.98 -8.30 -6.44
C THR A 186 7.56 -7.33 -5.35
N THR A 187 6.54 -6.54 -5.60
CA THR A 187 5.84 -5.69 -4.66
C THR A 187 4.61 -6.41 -4.09
N GLY A 188 3.94 -5.80 -3.13
CA GLY A 188 2.75 -6.36 -2.52
C GLY A 188 2.32 -5.60 -1.28
N TYR A 189 1.14 -5.95 -0.75
CA TYR A 189 0.47 -5.24 0.33
C TYR A 189 0.07 -6.17 1.50
N THR A 190 0.78 -7.27 1.69
CA THR A 190 0.40 -8.33 2.63
C THR A 190 1.46 -8.64 3.70
N GLY A 191 2.70 -8.22 3.47
CA GLY A 191 3.83 -8.65 4.30
C GLY A 191 4.37 -10.03 3.96
N GLU A 192 3.77 -10.70 2.95
CA GLU A 192 4.28 -11.95 2.36
C GLU A 192 5.07 -11.67 1.08
N THR A 193 5.76 -12.70 0.59
CA THR A 193 6.38 -12.68 -0.73
C THR A 193 5.34 -12.90 -1.82
N GLY A 194 5.63 -12.49 -3.05
CA GLY A 194 4.73 -12.72 -4.17
C GLY A 194 5.04 -11.81 -5.34
N TYR A 195 4.01 -11.62 -6.16
CA TYR A 195 4.03 -10.75 -7.32
C TYR A 195 2.81 -9.83 -7.34
N GLU A 196 2.97 -8.66 -7.93
CA GLU A 196 1.93 -7.84 -8.53
C GLU A 196 2.14 -7.88 -10.04
N ILE A 197 1.16 -8.37 -10.77
CA ILE A 197 1.25 -8.65 -12.21
C ILE A 197 0.34 -7.66 -12.92
N ILE A 198 0.93 -6.74 -13.67
CA ILE A 198 0.21 -5.85 -14.57
C ILE A 198 0.08 -6.56 -15.91
N VAL A 199 -1.13 -6.67 -16.41
CA VAL A 199 -1.51 -7.48 -17.57
C VAL A 199 -2.47 -6.70 -18.46
N PRO A 200 -2.42 -6.84 -19.82
CA PRO A 200 -3.47 -6.30 -20.66
C PRO A 200 -4.86 -6.83 -20.26
N GLU A 201 -5.87 -5.94 -20.22
CA GLU A 201 -7.24 -6.35 -19.85
C GLU A 201 -7.72 -7.58 -20.63
N ALA A 202 -7.39 -7.68 -21.92
CA ALA A 202 -7.78 -8.79 -22.76
C ALA A 202 -7.19 -10.16 -22.32
N GLU A 203 -6.14 -10.16 -21.51
CA GLU A 203 -5.46 -11.37 -21.02
C GLU A 203 -5.77 -11.64 -19.53
N ALA A 204 -6.37 -10.69 -18.82
CA ALA A 204 -6.54 -10.74 -17.37
C ALA A 204 -7.42 -11.91 -16.90
N GLU A 205 -8.54 -12.20 -17.59
CA GLU A 205 -9.42 -13.32 -17.24
C GLU A 205 -8.71 -14.67 -17.41
N ALA A 206 -7.92 -14.82 -18.48
CA ALA A 206 -7.16 -16.04 -18.74
C ALA A 206 -6.08 -16.27 -17.68
N LEU A 207 -5.36 -15.21 -17.29
CA LEU A 207 -4.35 -15.29 -16.23
C LEU A 207 -5.00 -15.61 -14.88
N TRP A 208 -6.13 -14.96 -14.54
CA TRP A 208 -6.89 -15.24 -13.32
C TRP A 208 -7.32 -16.70 -13.25
N GLN A 209 -7.88 -17.23 -14.34
CA GLN A 209 -8.32 -18.61 -14.42
C GLN A 209 -7.16 -19.60 -14.26
N ALA A 210 -6.04 -19.35 -14.94
CA ALA A 210 -4.84 -20.19 -14.83
C ALA A 210 -4.27 -20.20 -13.39
N LEU A 211 -4.28 -19.07 -12.69
CA LEU A 211 -3.88 -18.99 -11.28
C LEU A 211 -4.84 -19.77 -10.36
N LEU A 212 -6.16 -19.71 -10.62
CA LEU A 212 -7.15 -20.54 -9.91
C LEU A 212 -6.84 -22.03 -10.07
N GLU A 213 -6.59 -22.48 -11.31
CA GLU A 213 -6.25 -23.87 -11.64
C GLU A 213 -4.92 -24.30 -11.02
N ALA A 214 -3.96 -23.38 -10.84
CA ALA A 214 -2.73 -23.59 -10.10
C ALA A 214 -2.94 -23.64 -8.56
N GLY A 215 -4.19 -23.51 -8.10
CA GLY A 215 -4.55 -23.59 -6.69
C GLY A 215 -4.27 -22.30 -5.90
N VAL A 216 -4.17 -21.14 -6.56
CA VAL A 216 -4.12 -19.84 -5.87
C VAL A 216 -5.54 -19.47 -5.44
N LYS A 217 -5.74 -19.16 -4.16
CA LYS A 217 -7.06 -18.85 -3.60
C LYS A 217 -7.48 -17.41 -3.95
N PRO A 218 -8.67 -17.16 -4.50
CA PRO A 218 -9.17 -15.80 -4.66
C PRO A 218 -9.45 -15.20 -3.28
N CYS A 219 -9.05 -13.95 -3.07
CA CYS A 219 -9.15 -13.25 -1.81
C CYS A 219 -9.72 -11.84 -2.05
N GLY A 220 -10.61 -11.40 -1.15
CA GLY A 220 -11.25 -10.11 -1.25
C GLY A 220 -10.64 -9.04 -0.34
N LEU A 221 -11.28 -7.85 -0.37
CA LEU A 221 -10.87 -6.66 0.39
C LEU A 221 -10.80 -6.92 1.90
N GLY A 222 -11.66 -7.81 2.45
CA GLY A 222 -11.64 -8.12 3.87
C GLY A 222 -10.34 -8.79 4.32
N ALA A 223 -9.83 -9.75 3.54
CA ALA A 223 -8.52 -10.35 3.79
C ALA A 223 -7.37 -9.38 3.49
N ARG A 224 -7.48 -8.59 2.41
CA ARG A 224 -6.48 -7.57 2.06
C ARG A 224 -6.27 -6.57 3.21
N ASP A 225 -7.34 -6.10 3.85
CA ASP A 225 -7.25 -5.13 4.96
C ASP A 225 -6.63 -5.74 6.22
N THR A 226 -7.00 -6.95 6.61
CA THR A 226 -6.37 -7.60 7.77
C THR A 226 -4.89 -7.91 7.52
N LEU A 227 -4.51 -8.32 6.31
CA LEU A 227 -3.12 -8.61 5.93
C LEU A 227 -2.24 -7.36 5.90
N ARG A 228 -2.71 -6.25 5.29
CA ARG A 228 -1.94 -5.01 5.22
C ARG A 228 -1.72 -4.42 6.61
N LEU A 229 -2.76 -4.46 7.48
CA LEU A 229 -2.64 -3.94 8.83
C LEU A 229 -1.67 -4.78 9.68
N GLU A 230 -1.72 -6.11 9.58
CA GLU A 230 -0.71 -6.97 10.20
C GLU A 230 0.71 -6.66 9.72
N ALA A 231 0.86 -6.32 8.45
CA ALA A 231 2.14 -5.88 7.89
C ALA A 231 2.56 -4.47 8.32
N GLY A 232 1.67 -3.69 8.93
CA GLY A 232 1.89 -2.30 9.34
C GLY A 232 1.93 -1.33 8.16
N MET A 233 1.19 -1.64 7.10
CA MET A 233 1.09 -0.80 5.90
C MET A 233 -0.11 0.13 5.99
N ASN A 234 0.10 1.37 5.59
CA ASN A 234 -0.93 2.41 5.62
C ASN A 234 -2.06 2.11 4.62
N LEU A 235 -3.25 2.62 4.94
CA LEU A 235 -4.38 2.73 4.02
C LEU A 235 -4.72 4.22 3.86
N TYR A 236 -4.59 4.72 2.63
CA TYR A 236 -4.94 6.09 2.29
C TYR A 236 -6.41 6.40 2.64
N GLY A 237 -6.65 7.59 3.18
CA GLY A 237 -7.96 8.01 3.68
C GLY A 237 -8.27 7.62 5.14
N LEU A 238 -7.50 6.67 5.73
CA LEU A 238 -7.58 6.34 7.15
C LEU A 238 -6.31 6.73 7.90
N ASP A 239 -5.16 6.30 7.43
CA ASP A 239 -3.88 6.49 8.11
C ASP A 239 -3.19 7.79 7.70
N MET A 240 -3.48 8.29 6.51
CA MET A 240 -3.07 9.60 6.00
C MET A 240 -4.01 10.10 4.91
N ASP A 241 -3.98 11.40 4.71
CA ASP A 241 -4.64 12.19 3.67
C ASP A 241 -3.93 13.54 3.53
N GLU A 242 -4.53 14.52 2.82
CA GLU A 242 -3.95 15.84 2.62
C GLU A 242 -3.83 16.67 3.90
N THR A 243 -4.50 16.30 4.98
CA THR A 243 -4.40 17.00 6.28
C THR A 243 -3.27 16.44 7.13
N VAL A 244 -2.61 15.36 6.70
CA VAL A 244 -1.60 14.62 7.45
C VAL A 244 -0.26 14.67 6.74
N ASN A 245 0.79 15.10 7.46
CA ASN A 245 2.14 15.06 6.93
C ASN A 245 2.76 13.64 7.04
N PRO A 246 3.71 13.28 6.16
CA PRO A 246 4.26 11.92 6.10
C PRO A 246 5.05 11.52 7.37
N LEU A 247 5.52 12.47 8.18
CA LEU A 247 6.22 12.16 9.43
C LEU A 247 5.27 11.62 10.51
N ALA A 248 4.01 12.07 10.47
CA ALA A 248 2.95 11.59 11.36
C ALA A 248 2.33 10.27 10.88
N ALA A 249 2.54 9.89 9.61
CA ALA A 249 1.97 8.70 8.96
C ALA A 249 2.97 7.54 8.81
N ASN A 250 4.02 7.46 9.63
CA ASN A 250 5.07 6.44 9.51
C ASN A 250 5.77 6.38 8.13
N MET A 251 5.74 7.49 7.38
CA MET A 251 6.37 7.60 6.06
C MET A 251 7.68 8.41 6.09
N GLY A 252 8.14 8.85 7.26
CA GLY A 252 9.34 9.69 7.40
C GLY A 252 10.61 9.05 6.80
N TRP A 253 10.69 7.72 6.78
CA TRP A 253 11.80 6.97 6.18
C TRP A 253 11.82 7.04 4.65
N THR A 254 10.72 7.43 4.02
CA THR A 254 10.64 7.61 2.56
C THR A 254 11.10 9.00 2.10
N ILE A 255 11.25 9.95 3.04
CA ILE A 255 11.63 11.32 2.69
C ILE A 255 13.12 11.38 2.40
N ALA A 256 13.46 11.73 1.18
CA ALA A 256 14.85 11.94 0.79
C ALA A 256 15.24 13.41 1.01
N TRP A 257 15.85 13.70 2.14
CA TRP A 257 16.33 15.04 2.49
C TRP A 257 17.60 15.43 1.72
N GLU A 258 18.40 14.44 1.33
CA GLU A 258 19.60 14.63 0.53
C GLU A 258 19.35 14.35 -0.97
N PRO A 259 20.04 15.08 -1.87
CA PRO A 259 20.91 16.22 -1.57
C PRO A 259 20.11 17.45 -1.06
N GLU A 260 20.74 18.32 -0.26
CA GLU A 260 20.06 19.45 0.39
C GLU A 260 19.44 20.43 -0.60
N ASP A 261 20.03 20.58 -1.79
CA ASP A 261 19.54 21.46 -2.86
C ASP A 261 18.36 20.87 -3.65
N ARG A 262 18.02 19.60 -3.42
CA ARG A 262 16.83 19.02 -4.04
C ARG A 262 15.56 19.62 -3.47
N ASN A 263 14.83 20.34 -4.29
CA ASN A 263 13.51 20.85 -3.92
C ASN A 263 12.42 19.90 -4.45
N PHE A 264 11.57 19.41 -3.55
CA PHE A 264 10.38 18.63 -3.88
C PHE A 264 9.14 19.33 -3.30
N ASN A 265 7.98 19.05 -3.87
CA ASN A 265 6.72 19.65 -3.41
C ASN A 265 6.50 19.43 -1.91
N GLY A 266 6.27 20.51 -1.17
CA GLY A 266 6.06 20.47 0.28
C GLY A 266 7.34 20.39 1.13
N ARG A 267 8.55 20.37 0.55
CA ARG A 267 9.81 20.23 1.32
C ARG A 267 9.97 21.29 2.40
N GLU A 268 9.74 22.55 2.07
CA GLU A 268 9.91 23.67 3.03
C GLU A 268 8.93 23.56 4.20
N ALA A 269 7.63 23.33 3.90
CA ALA A 269 6.61 23.12 4.90
C ALA A 269 6.92 21.88 5.78
N LEU A 270 7.36 20.79 5.16
CA LEU A 270 7.71 19.57 5.89
C LEU A 270 8.94 19.77 6.79
N ALA A 271 9.92 20.55 6.37
CA ALA A 271 11.08 20.91 7.19
C ALA A 271 10.66 21.74 8.42
N ALA A 272 9.77 22.72 8.24
CA ALA A 272 9.20 23.50 9.34
C ALA A 272 8.41 22.63 10.32
N ILE A 273 7.55 21.72 9.83
CA ILE A 273 6.81 20.75 10.65
C ILE A 273 7.78 19.84 11.43
N LYS A 274 8.85 19.37 10.79
CA LYS A 274 9.87 18.55 11.44
C LYS A 274 10.57 19.29 12.57
N ALA A 275 10.90 20.56 12.37
CA ALA A 275 11.56 21.41 13.38
C ALA A 275 10.63 21.73 14.55
N ALA A 276 9.36 22.02 14.29
CA ALA A 276 8.35 22.27 15.32
C ALA A 276 7.95 21.01 16.11
N GLY A 277 8.17 19.82 15.54
CA GLY A 277 7.67 18.55 16.05
C GLY A 277 6.26 18.25 15.53
N THR A 278 5.95 16.99 15.39
CA THR A 278 4.65 16.49 14.95
C THR A 278 4.33 15.18 15.65
N GLU A 279 3.10 14.71 15.55
CA GLU A 279 2.69 13.37 15.99
C GLU A 279 3.54 12.25 15.33
N LYS A 280 3.36 11.04 15.83
CA LYS A 280 3.93 9.83 15.23
C LYS A 280 2.87 8.74 15.13
N MET A 281 3.05 7.82 14.20
CA MET A 281 2.29 6.58 14.09
C MET A 281 2.90 5.52 14.99
N VAL A 282 2.05 4.81 15.75
CA VAL A 282 2.43 3.65 16.57
C VAL A 282 1.54 2.47 16.25
N GLY A 283 2.02 1.26 16.54
CA GLY A 283 1.23 0.04 16.58
C GLY A 283 0.68 -0.22 17.99
N LEU A 284 -0.50 -0.80 18.07
CA LEU A 284 -1.16 -1.15 19.33
C LEU A 284 -1.56 -2.62 19.34
N ILE A 285 -1.40 -3.26 20.49
CA ILE A 285 -1.83 -4.63 20.75
C ILE A 285 -2.81 -4.63 21.91
N MET A 286 -3.96 -5.26 21.73
CA MET A 286 -4.97 -5.45 22.76
C MET A 286 -5.31 -6.92 22.91
N GLU A 287 -4.86 -7.54 23.99
CA GLU A 287 -5.15 -8.95 24.30
C GLU A 287 -6.54 -9.13 24.93
N ALA A 288 -7.13 -8.05 25.47
CA ALA A 288 -8.48 -8.07 26.02
C ALA A 288 -9.52 -8.33 24.91
N LYS A 289 -10.67 -8.90 25.32
CA LYS A 289 -11.79 -9.13 24.38
C LYS A 289 -12.30 -7.84 23.76
N GLY A 290 -12.45 -7.83 22.46
CA GLY A 290 -12.96 -6.71 21.68
C GLY A 290 -12.13 -6.48 20.43
N VAL A 291 -12.54 -5.50 19.64
CA VAL A 291 -11.83 -5.10 18.42
C VAL A 291 -11.70 -3.59 18.42
N ILE A 292 -10.46 -3.11 18.36
CA ILE A 292 -10.16 -1.69 18.16
C ILE A 292 -10.61 -1.29 16.76
N ARG A 293 -11.21 -0.11 16.63
CA ARG A 293 -11.73 0.40 15.35
C ARG A 293 -11.20 1.80 15.06
N PRO A 294 -11.12 2.20 13.78
CA PRO A 294 -10.79 3.57 13.40
C PRO A 294 -11.69 4.59 14.10
N GLY A 295 -11.14 5.75 14.43
CA GLY A 295 -11.83 6.85 15.09
C GLY A 295 -11.97 6.72 16.62
N MET A 296 -11.56 5.60 17.23
CA MET A 296 -11.49 5.50 18.68
C MET A 296 -10.36 6.37 19.23
N SER A 297 -10.56 6.88 20.47
CA SER A 297 -9.53 7.64 21.18
C SER A 297 -8.58 6.72 21.93
N ILE A 298 -7.30 7.09 21.94
CA ILE A 298 -6.26 6.50 22.77
C ILE A 298 -5.76 7.54 23.76
N PHE A 299 -5.56 7.14 25.00
CA PHE A 299 -5.11 7.97 26.12
C PHE A 299 -3.85 7.41 26.75
N PHE A 300 -2.96 8.27 27.18
CA PHE A 300 -1.75 7.91 27.92
C PHE A 300 -1.28 9.08 28.77
N THR A 301 -0.46 8.81 29.76
CA THR A 301 0.18 9.85 30.58
C THR A 301 1.61 10.06 30.09
N ASP A 302 1.98 11.30 29.82
CA ASP A 302 3.35 11.67 29.42
C ASP A 302 4.31 11.67 30.62
N SER A 303 5.59 11.95 30.36
CA SER A 303 6.64 12.02 31.40
C SER A 303 6.41 13.10 32.46
N ASP A 304 5.62 14.11 32.14
CA ASP A 304 5.33 15.25 33.02
C ASP A 304 4.05 15.02 33.86
N GLY A 305 3.39 13.85 33.67
CA GLY A 305 2.18 13.45 34.37
C GLY A 305 0.89 13.99 33.74
N ASN A 306 0.94 14.58 32.54
CA ASN A 306 -0.23 15.08 31.85
C ASN A 306 -0.89 13.99 31.01
N GLU A 307 -2.23 13.94 31.05
CA GLU A 307 -2.99 13.07 30.16
C GLU A 307 -2.92 13.63 28.73
N GLN A 308 -2.53 12.76 27.81
CA GLN A 308 -2.44 13.00 26.38
C GLN A 308 -3.45 12.13 25.64
N GLN A 309 -3.88 12.59 24.48
CA GLN A 309 -4.82 11.88 23.62
C GLN A 309 -4.27 11.73 22.20
N GLY A 310 -4.58 10.61 21.55
CA GLY A 310 -4.37 10.35 20.13
C GLY A 310 -5.59 9.69 19.51
N THR A 311 -5.46 9.31 18.24
CA THR A 311 -6.56 8.75 17.46
C THR A 311 -6.14 7.44 16.79
N ILE A 312 -7.00 6.42 16.88
CA ILE A 312 -6.87 5.18 16.13
C ILE A 312 -7.19 5.46 14.65
N THR A 313 -6.25 5.19 13.78
CA THR A 313 -6.41 5.40 12.33
C THR A 313 -6.86 4.12 11.64
N SER A 314 -6.28 2.97 12.00
CA SER A 314 -6.68 1.64 11.52
C SER A 314 -6.77 0.67 12.68
N GLY A 315 -7.70 -0.29 12.61
CA GLY A 315 -7.85 -1.29 13.68
C GLY A 315 -8.71 -2.48 13.26
N THR A 316 -8.24 -3.68 13.61
CA THR A 316 -8.91 -4.93 13.29
C THR A 316 -8.59 -6.03 14.31
N PHE A 317 -9.30 -7.15 14.22
CA PHE A 317 -8.83 -8.42 14.79
C PHE A 317 -7.79 -9.02 13.85
N SER A 318 -6.63 -9.40 14.38
CA SER A 318 -5.59 -10.11 13.64
C SER A 318 -5.87 -11.61 13.61
N PRO A 319 -6.18 -12.21 12.45
CA PRO A 319 -6.37 -13.66 12.38
C PRO A 319 -5.09 -14.45 12.67
N THR A 320 -3.91 -13.90 12.34
CA THR A 320 -2.62 -14.55 12.60
C THR A 320 -2.27 -14.56 14.09
N LEU A 321 -2.52 -13.46 14.80
CA LEU A 321 -2.10 -13.30 16.20
C LEU A 321 -3.17 -13.69 17.23
N GLY A 322 -4.46 -13.72 16.80
CA GLY A 322 -5.58 -14.10 17.67
C GLY A 322 -6.08 -13.01 18.62
N TYR A 323 -5.66 -11.76 18.43
CA TYR A 323 -6.10 -10.61 19.23
C TYR A 323 -6.23 -9.34 18.36
N SER A 324 -6.70 -8.25 18.96
CA SER A 324 -6.88 -7.00 18.23
C SER A 324 -5.58 -6.22 18.10
N ILE A 325 -5.34 -5.69 16.92
CA ILE A 325 -4.23 -4.79 16.57
C ILE A 325 -4.77 -3.49 15.99
N ALA A 326 -3.99 -2.41 16.10
CA ALA A 326 -4.35 -1.13 15.53
C ALA A 326 -3.12 -0.29 15.20
N MET A 327 -3.28 0.68 14.30
CA MET A 327 -2.37 1.81 14.16
C MET A 327 -3.03 3.05 14.75
N ALA A 328 -2.23 3.90 15.40
CA ALA A 328 -2.70 5.12 16.01
C ALA A 328 -1.72 6.27 15.77
N ARG A 329 -2.25 7.46 15.51
CA ARG A 329 -1.50 8.69 15.46
C ARG A 329 -1.57 9.38 16.83
N VAL A 330 -0.41 9.64 17.42
CA VAL A 330 -0.27 10.06 18.81
C VAL A 330 0.85 11.09 18.98
N PRO A 331 0.77 11.95 20.02
CA PRO A 331 1.91 12.75 20.46
C PRO A 331 3.17 11.91 20.69
N ARG A 332 4.35 12.48 20.40
CA ARG A 332 5.63 11.74 20.47
C ARG A 332 6.00 11.30 21.89
N SER A 333 5.41 11.90 22.91
CA SER A 333 5.64 11.58 24.32
C SER A 333 5.08 10.22 24.78
N ILE A 334 4.35 9.49 23.92
CA ILE A 334 3.80 8.17 24.27
C ILE A 334 4.91 7.18 24.66
N GLY A 335 4.69 6.48 25.78
CA GLY A 335 5.53 5.37 26.23
C GLY A 335 5.08 4.02 25.66
N ASP A 336 5.38 2.94 26.38
CA ASP A 336 5.14 1.55 25.94
C ASP A 336 3.71 1.05 26.24
N THR A 337 2.92 1.83 26.97
CA THR A 337 1.54 1.49 27.36
C THR A 337 0.60 2.67 27.18
N ALA A 338 -0.65 2.36 26.88
CA ALA A 338 -1.73 3.32 26.74
C ALA A 338 -3.08 2.65 27.00
N GLU A 339 -4.17 3.40 26.89
CA GLU A 339 -5.51 2.90 27.02
C GLU A 339 -6.38 3.35 25.86
N VAL A 340 -7.14 2.45 25.27
CA VAL A 340 -8.12 2.78 24.20
C VAL A 340 -9.50 2.89 24.82
N GLU A 341 -10.25 3.94 24.49
CA GLU A 341 -11.63 4.08 24.93
C GLU A 341 -12.56 3.22 24.08
N MET A 342 -13.17 2.22 24.73
CA MET A 342 -14.13 1.31 24.14
C MET A 342 -15.42 1.32 24.95
N ARG A 343 -16.54 1.74 24.35
CA ARG A 343 -17.87 1.74 25.03
C ARG A 343 -17.81 2.43 26.41
N LYS A 344 -17.17 3.58 26.50
CA LYS A 344 -16.97 4.37 27.73
C LYS A 344 -16.11 3.69 28.81
N LYS A 345 -15.31 2.70 28.43
CA LYS A 345 -14.31 2.08 29.31
C LYS A 345 -12.93 2.21 28.67
N ARG A 346 -11.93 2.44 29.48
CA ARG A 346 -10.54 2.42 29.06
C ARG A 346 -10.00 0.99 29.15
N VAL A 347 -9.43 0.51 28.06
CA VAL A 347 -8.86 -0.83 27.94
C VAL A 347 -7.38 -0.69 27.65
N ALA A 348 -6.55 -1.31 28.48
CA ALA A 348 -5.10 -1.25 28.33
C ALA A 348 -4.63 -1.88 27.02
N VAL A 349 -3.66 -1.22 26.38
CA VAL A 349 -2.99 -1.66 25.17
C VAL A 349 -1.47 -1.52 25.32
N LYS A 350 -0.75 -2.39 24.66
CA LYS A 350 0.71 -2.29 24.51
C LYS A 350 1.03 -1.49 23.26
N VAL A 351 1.97 -0.57 23.37
CA VAL A 351 2.46 0.27 22.27
C VAL A 351 3.72 -0.36 21.68
N ILE A 352 3.73 -0.51 20.36
CA ILE A 352 4.86 -1.07 19.60
C ILE A 352 5.13 -0.23 18.34
N LYS A 353 6.15 -0.59 17.57
CA LYS A 353 6.29 -0.11 16.19
C LYS A 353 5.18 -0.70 15.33
N PRO A 354 4.64 0.03 14.32
CA PRO A 354 3.56 -0.48 13.47
C PRO A 354 4.07 -1.52 12.46
N SER A 355 4.38 -2.73 12.97
CA SER A 355 4.71 -3.92 12.19
C SER A 355 4.39 -5.12 13.07
N PHE A 356 3.35 -5.86 12.74
CA PHE A 356 2.80 -6.91 13.60
C PHE A 356 3.18 -8.31 13.12
N VAL A 357 3.08 -8.54 11.81
CA VAL A 357 3.37 -9.85 11.19
C VAL A 357 4.21 -9.67 9.93
N ARG A 358 5.22 -10.51 9.75
CA ARG A 358 6.05 -10.61 8.54
C ARG A 358 6.31 -12.08 8.22
N ASN A 359 6.10 -12.48 6.95
CA ASN A 359 6.25 -13.87 6.50
C ASN A 359 5.55 -14.85 7.45
N GLY A 360 4.28 -14.59 7.77
CA GLY A 360 3.45 -15.40 8.66
C GLY A 360 3.89 -15.44 10.13
N LYS A 361 4.87 -14.63 10.57
CA LYS A 361 5.40 -14.63 11.93
C LYS A 361 5.23 -13.28 12.62
N GLN A 362 5.02 -13.32 13.94
CA GLN A 362 5.05 -12.12 14.78
C GLN A 362 6.37 -11.36 14.60
N ALA A 363 6.30 -10.02 14.48
CA ALA A 363 7.42 -9.16 14.11
C ALA A 363 7.90 -8.21 15.23
N PHE A 364 7.41 -8.36 16.47
CA PHE A 364 7.72 -7.52 17.64
C PHE A 364 8.04 -8.34 18.87
#